data_5a42a1544dce00814fa3e9d7c4107e43
#
_entry.id   5a42a1544dce00814fa3e9d7c4107e43
#
_cell.length_a   1.000
_cell.length_b   1.000
_cell.length_c   1.000
_cell.angle_alpha   90.00
_cell.angle_beta   90.00
_cell.angle_gamma   90.00
#
_symmetry.space_group_name_H-M   'P 1'
#
loop_
_entity.id
_entity.type
_entity.pdbx_description
1 polymer ?
#
loop_
_entity_poly.entity_id
_entity_poly.type
_entity_poly.pdbx_seq_one_letter_code
_entity_poly.pdbx_strand_id
1 'polypeptide(L)'
;ADLLDALPHKIQISLHSHEGNAKENLAGYVDEVMAFSLEAARRGCVVVLRLWNEGGHNRQNDDILNLLALHVPRPWTERHDGWRLADNLYIENDNMFEWPDLQHATYDEREVFCYALRNQIGVLVDGTVVPCCLDHNGDIALGNLFRQSLVGILASPRARALYDGFTSHNAVEPLCQRCGYSAVSKRFRK
;
A
#
# COMPACT_ATOMS: atom_id res chain seq x y z
N ALA A 1 -22.60 5.16 4.32
CA ALA A 1 -21.80 6.36 4.09
C ALA A 1 -20.88 6.07 2.91
N ASP A 2 -20.83 6.97 1.94
CA ASP A 2 -19.90 6.90 0.82
C ASP A 2 -18.47 7.13 1.34
N LEU A 3 -17.48 6.40 0.82
CA LEU A 3 -16.07 6.60 1.16
C LEU A 3 -15.64 8.07 0.96
N LEU A 4 -16.16 8.72 -0.08
CA LEU A 4 -15.88 10.12 -0.38
C LEU A 4 -16.51 11.10 0.63
N ASP A 5 -17.55 10.71 1.35
CA ASP A 5 -18.12 11.54 2.41
C ASP A 5 -17.22 11.61 3.64
N ALA A 6 -16.39 10.59 3.85
CA ALA A 6 -15.37 10.57 4.89
C ALA A 6 -14.16 11.46 4.58
N LEU A 7 -14.02 11.94 3.34
CA LEU A 7 -12.94 12.80 2.84
C LEU A 7 -11.54 12.31 3.29
N PRO A 8 -11.11 11.11 2.92
CA PRO A 8 -9.79 10.63 3.28
C PRO A 8 -8.72 11.55 2.69
N HIS A 9 -7.63 11.76 3.43
CA HIS A 9 -6.53 12.60 2.95
C HIS A 9 -5.89 12.04 1.68
N LYS A 10 -5.71 10.71 1.63
CA LYS A 10 -5.07 10.00 0.51
C LYS A 10 -5.78 8.67 0.25
N ILE A 11 -5.98 8.35 -1.02
CA ILE A 11 -6.45 7.04 -1.50
C ILE A 11 -5.40 6.47 -2.43
N GLN A 12 -5.10 5.18 -2.26
CA GLN A 12 -4.19 4.44 -3.13
C GLN A 12 -4.94 3.27 -3.78
N ILE A 13 -4.87 3.18 -5.11
CA ILE A 13 -5.57 2.16 -5.89
C ILE A 13 -4.53 1.34 -6.67
N SER A 14 -4.52 0.03 -6.46
CA SER A 14 -3.57 -0.88 -7.10
C SER A 14 -4.09 -1.32 -8.48
N LEU A 15 -3.77 -0.60 -9.55
CA LEU A 15 -4.17 -0.95 -10.92
C LEU A 15 -3.55 -2.28 -11.38
N HIS A 16 -2.31 -2.55 -10.99
CA HIS A 16 -1.60 -3.79 -11.29
C HIS A 16 -2.33 -5.05 -10.77
N SER A 17 -3.24 -4.90 -9.83
CA SER A 17 -4.03 -6.03 -9.29
C SER A 17 -4.98 -6.64 -10.31
N HIS A 18 -5.33 -5.92 -11.39
CA HIS A 18 -6.20 -6.43 -12.45
C HIS A 18 -5.56 -7.64 -13.14
N GLU A 19 -4.31 -7.51 -13.59
CA GLU A 19 -3.58 -8.62 -14.22
C GLU A 19 -3.30 -9.77 -13.23
N GLY A 20 -2.86 -9.43 -12.01
CA GLY A 20 -2.57 -10.41 -10.97
C GLY A 20 -3.78 -11.26 -10.55
N ASN A 21 -5.00 -10.73 -10.65
CA ASN A 21 -6.23 -11.45 -10.35
C ASN A 21 -6.90 -12.08 -11.59
N ALA A 22 -6.22 -12.08 -12.74
CA ALA A 22 -6.72 -12.62 -14.01
C ALA A 22 -8.15 -12.15 -14.35
N LYS A 23 -8.47 -10.89 -14.08
CA LYS A 23 -9.78 -10.31 -14.35
C LYS A 23 -9.93 -9.99 -15.84
N GLU A 24 -11.16 -10.10 -16.32
CA GLU A 24 -11.57 -9.67 -17.65
C GLU A 24 -12.02 -8.20 -17.64
N ASN A 25 -12.17 -7.60 -18.83
CA ASN A 25 -12.65 -6.22 -19.01
C ASN A 25 -11.79 -5.15 -18.35
N LEU A 26 -10.53 -5.06 -18.76
CA LEU A 26 -9.60 -4.03 -18.30
C LEU A 26 -10.14 -2.61 -18.53
N ALA A 27 -10.76 -2.34 -19.68
CA ALA A 27 -11.28 -1.00 -20.00
C ALA A 27 -12.38 -0.58 -19.02
N GLY A 28 -13.37 -1.43 -18.78
CA GLY A 28 -14.42 -1.13 -17.80
C GLY A 28 -13.89 -0.94 -16.38
N TYR A 29 -12.89 -1.74 -15.98
CA TYR A 29 -12.23 -1.55 -14.69
C TYR A 29 -11.53 -0.17 -14.57
N VAL A 30 -10.79 0.22 -15.61
CA VAL A 30 -10.12 1.53 -15.63
C VAL A 30 -11.13 2.66 -15.66
N ASP A 31 -12.24 2.53 -16.41
CA ASP A 31 -13.30 3.54 -16.45
C ASP A 31 -13.92 3.78 -15.06
N GLU A 32 -14.25 2.72 -14.32
CA GLU A 32 -14.79 2.82 -12.96
C GLU A 32 -13.78 3.46 -11.99
N VAL A 33 -12.52 3.02 -12.04
CA VAL A 33 -11.44 3.59 -11.21
C VAL A 33 -11.26 5.07 -11.52
N MET A 34 -11.26 5.47 -12.80
CA MET A 34 -11.06 6.86 -13.18
C MET A 34 -12.23 7.75 -12.81
N ALA A 35 -13.47 7.28 -12.97
CA ALA A 35 -14.66 8.02 -12.52
C ALA A 35 -14.59 8.34 -11.03
N PHE A 36 -14.24 7.34 -10.20
CA PHE A 36 -14.05 7.53 -8.76
C PHE A 36 -12.85 8.45 -8.45
N SER A 37 -11.70 8.23 -9.11
CA SER A 37 -10.46 8.95 -8.84
C SER A 37 -10.55 10.44 -9.16
N LEU A 38 -11.19 10.80 -10.26
CA LEU A 38 -11.38 12.19 -10.66
C LEU A 38 -12.31 12.92 -9.69
N GLU A 39 -13.38 12.28 -9.22
CA GLU A 39 -14.27 12.88 -8.22
C GLU A 39 -13.57 13.02 -6.86
N ALA A 40 -12.80 12.02 -6.41
CA ALA A 40 -12.03 12.11 -5.19
C ALA A 40 -10.98 13.25 -5.24
N ALA A 41 -10.23 13.34 -6.35
CA ALA A 41 -9.24 14.38 -6.56
C ALA A 41 -9.88 15.78 -6.59
N ARG A 42 -11.04 15.93 -7.23
CA ARG A 42 -11.83 17.19 -7.26
C ARG A 42 -12.28 17.62 -5.87
N ARG A 43 -12.57 16.67 -4.96
CA ARG A 43 -12.89 16.95 -3.55
C ARG A 43 -11.66 17.23 -2.68
N GLY A 44 -10.45 17.22 -3.25
CA GLY A 44 -9.20 17.52 -2.54
C GLY A 44 -8.49 16.30 -1.94
N CYS A 45 -8.99 15.09 -2.21
CA CYS A 45 -8.30 13.87 -1.82
C CYS A 45 -7.11 13.61 -2.76
N VAL A 46 -5.94 13.29 -2.20
CA VAL A 46 -4.79 12.84 -3.00
C VAL A 46 -5.04 11.40 -3.46
N VAL A 47 -5.11 11.19 -4.77
CA VAL A 47 -5.31 9.86 -5.36
C VAL A 47 -4.04 9.40 -6.03
N VAL A 48 -3.61 8.17 -5.69
CA VAL A 48 -2.42 7.54 -6.27
C VAL A 48 -2.83 6.21 -6.90
N LEU A 49 -2.68 6.12 -8.21
CA LEU A 49 -2.85 4.92 -9.00
C LEU A 49 -1.52 4.17 -9.03
N ARG A 50 -1.45 2.96 -8.47
CA ARG A 50 -0.19 2.23 -8.31
C ARG A 50 0.00 1.17 -9.39
N LEU A 51 1.18 1.18 -10.01
CA LEU A 51 1.72 0.15 -10.87
C LEU A 51 2.97 -0.44 -10.19
N TRP A 52 2.80 -1.08 -9.05
CA TRP A 52 3.86 -1.68 -8.23
C TRP A 52 4.10 -3.13 -8.65
N ASN A 53 4.46 -3.33 -9.91
CA ASN A 53 4.59 -4.63 -10.55
C ASN A 53 5.83 -4.73 -11.46
N GLU A 54 6.78 -3.84 -11.35
CA GLU A 54 8.05 -3.95 -12.07
C GLU A 54 8.78 -5.23 -11.65
N GLY A 55 9.24 -5.99 -12.64
CA GLY A 55 9.84 -7.31 -12.41
C GLY A 55 8.86 -8.46 -12.21
N GLY A 56 7.54 -8.20 -12.35
CA GLY A 56 6.48 -9.18 -12.20
C GLY A 56 5.41 -9.12 -13.29
N HIS A 57 4.14 -9.16 -12.91
CA HIS A 57 2.99 -9.11 -13.82
C HIS A 57 2.76 -7.68 -14.30
N ASN A 58 3.39 -7.26 -15.38
CA ASN A 58 3.37 -5.89 -15.90
C ASN A 58 2.99 -5.77 -17.39
N ARG A 59 2.48 -6.84 -18.00
CA ARG A 59 2.16 -6.87 -19.43
C ARG A 59 1.02 -5.93 -19.81
N GLN A 60 0.12 -5.63 -18.88
CA GLN A 60 -1.01 -4.71 -19.10
C GLN A 60 -0.68 -3.25 -18.78
N ASN A 61 0.54 -2.89 -18.34
CA ASN A 61 0.84 -1.53 -17.93
C ASN A 61 0.66 -0.51 -19.07
N ASP A 62 1.13 -0.82 -20.28
CA ASP A 62 0.98 0.09 -21.43
C ASP A 62 -0.50 0.28 -21.81
N ASP A 63 -1.30 -0.77 -21.77
CA ASP A 63 -2.74 -0.70 -22.04
C ASP A 63 -3.43 0.14 -20.96
N ILE A 64 -3.08 -0.07 -19.68
CA ILE A 64 -3.58 0.75 -18.56
C ILE A 64 -3.25 2.23 -18.79
N LEU A 65 -1.98 2.56 -19.10
CA LEU A 65 -1.55 3.93 -19.35
C LEU A 65 -2.26 4.57 -20.55
N ASN A 66 -2.54 3.80 -21.60
CA ASN A 66 -3.30 4.28 -22.74
C ASN A 66 -4.77 4.52 -22.40
N LEU A 67 -5.40 3.65 -21.63
CA LEU A 67 -6.77 3.84 -21.15
C LEU A 67 -6.88 5.05 -20.21
N LEU A 68 -5.93 5.26 -19.30
CA LEU A 68 -5.89 6.45 -18.46
C LEU A 68 -5.79 7.75 -19.28
N ALA A 69 -5.05 7.71 -20.40
CA ALA A 69 -4.91 8.86 -21.30
C ALA A 69 -6.21 9.24 -22.02
N LEU A 70 -7.21 8.36 -22.10
CA LEU A 70 -8.54 8.68 -22.61
C LEU A 70 -9.32 9.57 -21.63
N HIS A 71 -9.06 9.44 -20.32
CA HIS A 71 -9.71 10.25 -19.28
C HIS A 71 -8.95 11.54 -18.97
N VAL A 72 -7.62 11.47 -18.95
CA VAL A 72 -6.73 12.61 -18.72
C VAL A 72 -5.68 12.62 -19.83
N PRO A 73 -5.88 13.44 -20.90
CA PRO A 73 -4.96 13.50 -22.05
C PRO A 73 -3.53 13.85 -21.66
N ARG A 74 -2.56 13.23 -22.34
CA ARG A 74 -1.14 13.58 -22.23
C ARG A 74 -0.88 14.97 -22.86
N PRO A 75 0.22 15.70 -22.50
CA PRO A 75 1.35 15.20 -21.69
C PRO A 75 1.08 15.27 -20.19
N TRP A 76 1.54 14.26 -19.45
CA TRP A 76 1.54 14.25 -17.99
C TRP A 76 2.87 14.82 -17.46
N THR A 77 2.86 15.35 -16.23
CA THR A 77 4.08 15.85 -15.61
C THR A 77 4.87 14.68 -15.02
N GLU A 78 6.09 14.47 -15.52
CA GLU A 78 6.99 13.41 -15.04
C GLU A 78 7.41 13.67 -13.57
N ARG A 79 7.55 12.60 -12.82
CA ARG A 79 8.06 12.54 -11.45
C ARG A 79 9.08 11.42 -11.32
N HIS A 80 9.81 11.40 -10.21
CA HIS A 80 10.83 10.38 -9.94
C HIS A 80 10.28 8.95 -9.99
N ASP A 81 9.04 8.74 -9.54
CA ASP A 81 8.38 7.46 -9.35
C ASP A 81 7.14 7.27 -10.24
N GLY A 82 6.98 8.07 -11.29
CA GLY A 82 5.83 7.98 -12.19
C GLY A 82 5.39 9.31 -12.76
N TRP A 83 4.08 9.64 -12.67
CA TRP A 83 3.52 10.84 -13.29
C TRP A 83 2.46 11.51 -12.42
N ARG A 84 2.35 12.84 -12.56
CA ARG A 84 1.17 13.59 -12.15
C ARG A 84 0.27 13.75 -13.36
N LEU A 85 -0.96 13.24 -13.28
CA LEU A 85 -1.96 13.30 -14.36
C LEU A 85 -2.75 14.60 -14.30
N ALA A 86 -3.17 14.99 -13.10
CA ALA A 86 -3.96 16.20 -12.82
C ALA A 86 -3.69 16.65 -11.37
N ASP A 87 -4.40 17.68 -10.93
CA ASP A 87 -4.36 18.10 -9.52
C ASP A 87 -4.86 16.95 -8.64
N ASN A 88 -4.07 16.62 -7.61
CA ASN A 88 -4.32 15.53 -6.67
C ASN A 88 -4.40 14.11 -7.28
N LEU A 89 -4.04 13.91 -8.57
CA LEU A 89 -4.10 12.61 -9.24
C LEU A 89 -2.73 12.22 -9.78
N TYR A 90 -2.22 11.07 -9.34
CA TYR A 90 -0.86 10.60 -9.59
C TYR A 90 -0.85 9.13 -10.02
N ILE A 91 0.19 8.74 -10.78
CA ILE A 91 0.62 7.36 -10.98
C ILE A 91 1.95 7.18 -10.25
N GLU A 92 2.09 6.07 -9.52
CA GLU A 92 3.35 5.62 -8.94
C GLU A 92 3.71 4.23 -9.47
N ASN A 93 4.96 4.10 -9.94
CA ASN A 93 5.58 2.83 -10.32
C ASN A 93 6.50 2.35 -9.20
N ASP A 94 6.53 1.05 -8.95
CA ASP A 94 7.49 0.44 -8.03
C ASP A 94 7.69 -1.04 -8.38
N ASN A 95 8.73 -1.63 -7.82
CA ASN A 95 9.01 -3.04 -7.99
C ASN A 95 7.95 -3.90 -7.29
N MET A 96 7.65 -5.04 -7.90
CA MET A 96 6.88 -6.08 -7.23
C MET A 96 7.65 -6.59 -6.03
N PHE A 97 6.95 -6.86 -4.95
CA PHE A 97 7.49 -7.50 -3.75
C PHE A 97 6.60 -8.67 -3.32
N GLU A 98 7.20 -9.61 -2.61
CA GLU A 98 6.47 -10.73 -2.02
C GLU A 98 5.80 -10.28 -0.72
N TRP A 99 4.50 -10.55 -0.58
CA TRP A 99 3.77 -10.28 0.66
C TRP A 99 4.31 -11.15 1.79
N PRO A 100 4.37 -10.62 3.03
CA PRO A 100 4.80 -11.43 4.16
C PRO A 100 3.85 -12.62 4.38
N ASP A 101 4.43 -13.81 4.52
CA ASP A 101 3.71 -15.05 4.74
C ASP A 101 4.48 -15.90 5.75
N LEU A 102 3.77 -16.39 6.78
CA LEU A 102 4.38 -17.25 7.80
C LEU A 102 4.72 -18.66 7.29
N GLN A 103 4.08 -19.09 6.19
CA GLN A 103 4.19 -20.47 5.69
C GLN A 103 5.08 -20.58 4.44
N HIS A 104 5.05 -19.57 3.56
CA HIS A 104 5.62 -19.68 2.20
C HIS A 104 6.60 -18.58 1.81
N ALA A 105 7.07 -17.77 2.77
CA ALA A 105 7.99 -16.67 2.46
C ALA A 105 9.36 -17.17 1.99
N THR A 106 9.90 -16.52 0.96
CA THR A 106 11.27 -16.72 0.47
C THR A 106 12.30 -15.92 1.27
N TYR A 107 11.85 -14.97 2.10
CA TYR A 107 12.68 -14.12 2.95
C TYR A 107 12.63 -14.58 4.40
N ASP A 108 13.79 -14.58 5.07
CA ASP A 108 13.91 -14.75 6.52
C ASP A 108 15.08 -13.86 7.00
N GLU A 109 14.79 -12.57 7.16
CA GLU A 109 15.78 -11.56 7.55
C GLU A 109 15.39 -10.90 8.86
N ARG A 110 16.31 -10.88 9.82
CA ARG A 110 16.13 -10.19 11.10
C ARG A 110 16.59 -8.75 11.08
N GLU A 111 17.62 -8.44 10.31
CA GLU A 111 18.15 -7.08 10.21
C GLU A 111 17.29 -6.23 9.28
N VAL A 112 16.23 -5.66 9.84
CA VAL A 112 15.19 -4.92 9.12
C VAL A 112 14.94 -3.57 9.76
N PHE A 113 14.98 -2.49 8.97
CA PHE A 113 14.36 -1.23 9.33
C PHE A 113 12.98 -1.12 8.67
N CYS A 114 11.96 -0.72 9.43
CA CYS A 114 10.61 -0.54 8.93
C CYS A 114 9.96 0.71 9.53
N TYR A 115 9.09 1.35 8.76
CA TYR A 115 8.30 2.50 9.21
C TYR A 115 6.99 2.11 9.92
N ALA A 116 6.68 0.83 10.05
CA ALA A 116 5.53 0.35 10.82
C ALA A 116 5.54 0.92 12.25
N LEU A 117 4.38 1.32 12.73
CA LEU A 117 4.16 2.02 14.01
C LEU A 117 4.83 3.40 14.14
N ARG A 118 5.58 3.87 13.13
CA ARG A 118 6.17 5.22 13.11
C ARG A 118 5.30 6.21 12.36
N ASN A 119 4.93 5.87 11.14
CA ASN A 119 4.13 6.71 10.26
C ASN A 119 2.88 6.02 9.71
N GLN A 120 2.67 4.75 10.06
CA GLN A 120 1.51 3.99 9.65
C GLN A 120 1.14 2.91 10.66
N ILE A 121 -0.13 2.57 10.68
CA ILE A 121 -0.74 1.37 11.26
C ILE A 121 -1.75 0.82 10.26
N GLY A 122 -2.15 -0.44 10.42
CA GLY A 122 -3.32 -1.00 9.76
C GLY A 122 -4.48 -1.16 10.76
N VAL A 123 -5.70 -1.03 10.26
CA VAL A 123 -6.92 -1.37 11.00
C VAL A 123 -7.75 -2.27 10.11
N LEU A 124 -8.00 -3.48 10.58
CA LEU A 124 -8.83 -4.45 9.86
C LEU A 124 -10.32 -4.15 10.07
N VAL A 125 -11.17 -4.77 9.25
CA VAL A 125 -12.61 -4.51 9.24
C VAL A 125 -13.30 -4.80 10.59
N ASP A 126 -12.74 -5.72 11.38
CA ASP A 126 -13.22 -6.08 12.73
C ASP A 126 -12.65 -5.17 13.83
N GLY A 127 -11.94 -4.11 13.46
CA GLY A 127 -11.30 -3.17 14.38
C GLY A 127 -9.94 -3.63 14.92
N THR A 128 -9.41 -4.76 14.48
CA THR A 128 -8.08 -5.22 14.88
C THR A 128 -7.00 -4.26 14.34
N VAL A 129 -6.13 -3.80 15.25
CA VAL A 129 -4.99 -2.95 14.91
C VAL A 129 -3.77 -3.82 14.66
N VAL A 130 -3.12 -3.59 13.51
CA VAL A 130 -1.91 -4.29 13.04
C VAL A 130 -0.80 -3.29 12.76
N PRO A 131 0.49 -3.68 12.73
CA PRO A 131 1.59 -2.75 12.59
C PRO A 131 1.66 -2.05 11.24
N CYS A 132 1.15 -2.66 10.17
CA CYS A 132 1.13 -2.08 8.81
C CYS A 132 0.07 -2.75 7.93
N CYS A 133 -0.15 -2.22 6.74
CA CYS A 133 -1.13 -2.73 5.78
C CYS A 133 -0.78 -4.09 5.16
N LEU A 134 0.45 -4.58 5.31
CA LEU A 134 0.88 -5.88 4.78
C LEU A 134 0.48 -7.04 5.71
N ASP A 135 0.16 -6.77 6.97
CA ASP A 135 -0.40 -7.76 7.89
C ASP A 135 -1.93 -7.84 7.70
N HIS A 136 -2.34 -8.35 6.55
CA HIS A 136 -3.75 -8.40 6.16
C HIS A 136 -4.56 -9.47 6.90
N ASN A 137 -3.90 -10.49 7.46
CA ASN A 137 -4.54 -11.55 8.24
C ASN A 137 -4.63 -11.23 9.74
N GLY A 138 -3.93 -10.18 10.23
CA GLY A 138 -3.86 -9.87 11.64
C GLY A 138 -2.96 -10.79 12.45
N ASP A 139 -1.94 -11.35 11.84
CA ASP A 139 -0.96 -12.24 12.51
C ASP A 139 -0.25 -11.52 13.66
N ILE A 140 -0.09 -10.21 13.56
CA ILE A 140 0.48 -9.33 14.59
C ILE A 140 -0.63 -8.43 15.16
N ALA A 141 -1.72 -9.01 15.66
CA ALA A 141 -2.76 -8.24 16.33
C ALA A 141 -2.20 -7.53 17.57
N LEU A 142 -2.25 -6.19 17.59
CA LEU A 142 -1.79 -5.34 18.69
C LEU A 142 -2.88 -5.03 19.69
N GLY A 143 -4.14 -5.05 19.26
CA GLY A 143 -5.34 -4.78 20.02
C GLY A 143 -6.52 -4.53 19.11
N ASN A 144 -7.65 -4.05 19.68
CA ASN A 144 -8.86 -3.82 18.90
C ASN A 144 -9.53 -2.51 19.30
N LEU A 145 -9.83 -1.64 18.34
CA LEU A 145 -10.36 -0.30 18.55
C LEU A 145 -11.78 -0.28 19.14
N PHE A 146 -12.54 -1.38 19.00
CA PHE A 146 -13.86 -1.49 19.64
C PHE A 146 -13.77 -1.82 21.14
N ARG A 147 -12.56 -2.13 21.64
CA ARG A 147 -12.34 -2.53 23.03
C ARG A 147 -11.36 -1.64 23.78
N GLN A 148 -10.47 -0.96 23.08
CA GLN A 148 -9.34 -0.20 23.64
C GLN A 148 -9.11 1.09 22.86
N SER A 149 -8.57 2.12 23.50
CA SER A 149 -8.11 3.32 22.81
C SER A 149 -6.85 3.02 21.98
N LEU A 150 -6.69 3.70 20.85
CA LEU A 150 -5.50 3.59 20.01
C LEU A 150 -4.20 3.88 20.81
N VAL A 151 -4.24 4.89 21.69
CA VAL A 151 -3.10 5.23 22.56
C VAL A 151 -2.73 4.04 23.46
N GLY A 152 -3.73 3.37 24.06
CA GLY A 152 -3.51 2.19 24.89
C GLY A 152 -2.92 1.02 24.09
N ILE A 153 -3.40 0.80 22.87
CA ILE A 153 -2.89 -0.25 21.98
C ILE A 153 -1.41 0.01 21.62
N LEU A 154 -1.08 1.24 21.21
CA LEU A 154 0.30 1.62 20.83
C LEU A 154 1.26 1.66 22.03
N ALA A 155 0.73 1.84 23.26
CA ALA A 155 1.51 1.75 24.49
C ALA A 155 1.71 0.31 24.99
N SER A 156 1.09 -0.69 24.34
CA SER A 156 1.22 -2.10 24.76
C SER A 156 2.66 -2.60 24.66
N PRO A 157 3.06 -3.58 25.47
CA PRO A 157 4.41 -4.15 25.42
C PRO A 157 4.79 -4.69 24.02
N ARG A 158 3.84 -5.32 23.30
CA ARG A 158 4.06 -5.86 21.96
C ARG A 158 4.32 -4.75 20.94
N ALA A 159 3.50 -3.68 20.94
CA ALA A 159 3.67 -2.54 20.03
C ALA A 159 5.01 -1.82 20.28
N ARG A 160 5.38 -1.62 21.56
CA ARG A 160 6.68 -1.04 21.93
C ARG A 160 7.85 -1.90 21.51
N ALA A 161 7.80 -3.21 21.74
CA ALA A 161 8.86 -4.13 21.32
C ALA A 161 9.08 -4.09 19.79
N LEU A 162 8.00 -3.99 19.00
CA LEU A 162 8.09 -3.82 17.54
C LEU A 162 8.74 -2.48 17.17
N TYR A 163 8.28 -1.38 17.76
CA TYR A 163 8.82 -0.05 17.51
C TYR A 163 10.32 0.06 17.85
N ASP A 164 10.71 -0.45 19.02
CA ASP A 164 12.10 -0.45 19.50
C ASP A 164 12.96 -1.39 18.67
N GLY A 165 12.41 -2.56 18.29
CA GLY A 165 13.03 -3.51 17.40
C GLY A 165 13.40 -2.88 16.06
N PHE A 166 12.46 -2.21 15.39
CA PHE A 166 12.75 -1.50 14.14
C PHE A 166 13.72 -0.33 14.32
N THR A 167 13.73 0.33 15.48
CA THR A 167 14.71 1.37 15.79
C THR A 167 16.12 0.81 15.85
N SER A 168 16.28 -0.40 16.38
CA SER A 168 17.57 -1.12 16.46
C SER A 168 17.81 -2.03 15.24
N HIS A 169 17.08 -1.84 14.15
CA HIS A 169 17.19 -2.64 12.92
C HIS A 169 16.96 -4.13 13.13
N ASN A 170 16.11 -4.49 14.09
CA ASN A 170 15.79 -5.89 14.42
C ASN A 170 14.30 -6.16 14.32
N ALA A 171 13.87 -7.00 13.38
CA ALA A 171 12.50 -7.47 13.26
C ALA A 171 12.21 -8.52 14.36
N VAL A 172 11.39 -8.15 15.33
CA VAL A 172 11.05 -9.03 16.48
C VAL A 172 9.92 -10.02 16.18
N GLU A 173 9.07 -9.72 15.19
CA GLU A 173 7.95 -10.59 14.80
C GLU A 173 8.33 -11.46 13.60
N PRO A 174 7.96 -12.74 13.59
CA PRO A 174 8.28 -13.67 12.49
C PRO A 174 7.74 -13.19 11.13
N LEU A 175 6.54 -12.60 11.08
CA LEU A 175 5.96 -12.06 9.86
C LEU A 175 6.82 -10.93 9.29
N CYS A 176 7.35 -10.05 10.14
CA CYS A 176 8.22 -8.95 9.74
C CYS A 176 9.58 -9.42 9.21
N GLN A 177 10.10 -10.54 9.72
CA GLN A 177 11.31 -11.18 9.22
C GLN A 177 11.13 -11.74 7.81
N ARG A 178 9.90 -12.08 7.44
CA ARG A 178 9.50 -12.67 6.15
C ARG A 178 8.87 -11.68 5.19
N CYS A 179 9.10 -10.39 5.38
CA CYS A 179 8.50 -9.34 4.58
C CYS A 179 9.35 -8.97 3.36
N GLY A 180 8.89 -9.32 2.15
CA GLY A 180 9.57 -9.00 0.90
C GLY A 180 9.68 -7.49 0.64
N TYR A 181 8.74 -6.69 1.11
CA TYR A 181 8.81 -5.22 1.01
C TYR A 181 10.03 -4.65 1.72
N SER A 182 10.39 -5.16 2.88
CA SER A 182 11.59 -4.71 3.60
C SER A 182 12.88 -5.04 2.85
N ALA A 183 12.91 -6.17 2.14
CA ALA A 183 14.04 -6.57 1.31
C ALA A 183 14.20 -5.67 0.07
N VAL A 184 13.09 -5.30 -0.58
CA VAL A 184 13.11 -4.37 -1.73
C VAL A 184 13.48 -2.96 -1.28
N SER A 185 12.91 -2.46 -0.19
CA SER A 185 13.16 -1.10 0.32
C SER A 185 14.62 -0.86 0.73
N LYS A 186 15.37 -1.88 1.11
CA LYS A 186 16.81 -1.79 1.37
C LYS A 186 17.64 -1.43 0.14
N ARG A 187 17.20 -1.82 -1.08
CA ARG A 187 17.92 -1.55 -2.34
C ARG A 187 17.94 -0.07 -2.72
N PHE A 188 16.99 0.71 -2.22
CA PHE A 188 16.86 2.16 -2.52
C PHE A 188 17.56 3.08 -1.50
N ARG A 189 18.26 2.54 -0.51
CA ARG A 189 18.98 3.31 0.54
C ARG A 189 20.49 3.43 0.31
N LYS A 190 20.92 3.45 -0.96
CA LYS A 190 22.30 3.78 -1.33
C LYS A 190 22.44 5.22 -1.75
#